data_f5d888071176ccb00380435eb0888741
#
_entry.id   f5d888071176ccb00380435eb0888741
#
_cell.length_a   1.000
_cell.length_b   1.000
_cell.length_c   1.000
_cell.angle_alpha   90.00
_cell.angle_beta   90.00
_cell.angle_gamma   90.00
#
_symmetry.space_group_name_H-M   'P 1'
#
loop_
_entity.id
_entity.type
_entity.pdbx_description
1 polymer ?
#
loop_
_entity_poly.entity_id
_entity_poly.type
_entity_poly.pdbx_seq_one_letter_code
_entity_poly.pdbx_strand_id
1 'polypeptide(L)'
;MYDFFSASLPELRPGETPPLTLAEFDADAELQLTPRHYRMMTAEDPAARVYGAMRRFEEYLRTRIAEKRAEKLKMPADFAEPEAFYGEVDAALGQLAQLDPAERERAVDLLRWKKLDELTWNDEFGFDHICAYRVKLRLAEKYRGRDAGTGRKFFDSAVRAMAEQ
;
A
#
# COMPACT_ATOMS: atom_id res chain seq x y z
N MET A 1 -12.07 2.19 -22.09
CA MET A 1 -10.85 2.11 -22.94
C MET A 1 -10.02 0.84 -22.65
N TYR A 2 -10.00 0.38 -21.39
CA TYR A 2 -9.28 -0.83 -20.97
C TYR A 2 -10.20 -1.88 -20.36
N ASP A 3 -11.44 -1.90 -20.80
CA ASP A 3 -12.52 -2.72 -20.24
C ASP A 3 -12.16 -4.21 -20.19
N PHE A 4 -11.60 -4.71 -21.29
CA PHE A 4 -11.23 -6.12 -21.35
C PHE A 4 -10.08 -6.46 -20.37
N PHE A 5 -9.05 -5.64 -20.33
CA PHE A 5 -7.92 -5.86 -19.41
C PHE A 5 -8.37 -5.76 -17.96
N SER A 6 -9.10 -4.70 -17.60
CA SER A 6 -9.63 -4.54 -16.25
C SER A 6 -10.51 -5.69 -15.82
N ALA A 7 -11.41 -6.16 -16.71
CA ALA A 7 -12.30 -7.29 -16.43
C ALA A 7 -11.57 -8.64 -16.32
N SER A 8 -10.38 -8.78 -16.91
CA SER A 8 -9.57 -10.00 -16.83
C SER A 8 -8.72 -10.09 -15.57
N LEU A 9 -8.56 -8.98 -14.83
CA LEU A 9 -7.76 -8.97 -13.62
C LEU A 9 -8.44 -9.76 -12.49
N PRO A 10 -7.73 -10.67 -11.83
CA PRO A 10 -8.29 -11.42 -10.71
C PRO A 10 -8.56 -10.52 -9.51
N GLU A 11 -9.56 -10.89 -8.72
CA GLU A 11 -9.89 -10.16 -7.49
C GLU A 11 -8.72 -10.20 -6.50
N LEU A 12 -8.41 -9.04 -5.94
CA LEU A 12 -7.43 -8.90 -4.86
C LEU A 12 -8.14 -8.65 -3.53
N ARG A 13 -7.63 -9.25 -2.46
CA ARG A 13 -8.14 -9.05 -1.10
C ARG A 13 -7.03 -8.60 -0.15
N PRO A 14 -7.33 -7.64 0.75
CA PRO A 14 -6.35 -7.16 1.71
C PRO A 14 -5.88 -8.29 2.64
N GLY A 15 -4.55 -8.42 2.79
CA GLY A 15 -3.95 -9.42 3.67
C GLY A 15 -3.88 -10.84 3.11
N GLU A 16 -4.40 -11.09 1.92
CA GLU A 16 -4.29 -12.38 1.23
C GLU A 16 -3.14 -12.37 0.20
N THR A 17 -2.58 -13.53 -0.06
CA THR A 17 -1.58 -13.70 -1.13
C THR A 17 -2.23 -13.49 -2.48
N PRO A 18 -1.73 -12.57 -3.31
CA PRO A 18 -2.34 -12.31 -4.60
C PRO A 18 -2.13 -13.47 -5.58
N PRO A 19 -3.08 -13.70 -6.51
CA PRO A 19 -3.01 -14.80 -7.49
C PRO A 19 -1.95 -14.60 -8.57
N LEU A 20 -1.45 -13.39 -8.76
CA LEU A 20 -0.37 -13.05 -9.69
C LEU A 20 0.68 -12.17 -9.01
N THR A 21 1.86 -12.10 -9.60
CA THR A 21 2.95 -11.23 -9.14
C THR A 21 2.87 -9.86 -9.82
N LEU A 22 3.55 -8.87 -9.23
CA LEU A 22 3.67 -7.54 -9.84
C LEU A 22 4.36 -7.60 -11.21
N ALA A 23 5.35 -8.48 -11.37
CA ALA A 23 6.07 -8.66 -12.63
C ALA A 23 5.16 -9.25 -13.73
N GLU A 24 4.32 -10.23 -13.41
CA GLU A 24 3.32 -10.79 -14.34
C GLU A 24 2.30 -9.72 -14.74
N PHE A 25 1.77 -8.98 -13.76
CA PHE A 25 0.87 -7.87 -14.04
C PHE A 25 1.49 -6.80 -14.94
N ASP A 26 2.72 -6.35 -14.63
CA ASP A 26 3.40 -5.32 -15.40
C ASP A 26 3.68 -5.80 -16.85
N ALA A 27 4.01 -7.08 -17.05
CA ALA A 27 4.19 -7.67 -18.38
C ALA A 27 2.88 -7.72 -19.19
N ASP A 28 1.78 -8.10 -18.57
CA ASP A 28 0.46 -8.08 -19.21
C ASP A 28 0.00 -6.66 -19.52
N ALA A 29 0.23 -5.73 -18.60
CA ALA A 29 -0.11 -4.32 -18.78
C ALA A 29 0.68 -3.67 -19.93
N GLU A 30 1.94 -4.06 -20.15
CA GLU A 30 2.75 -3.58 -21.29
C GLU A 30 2.13 -3.92 -22.64
N LEU A 31 1.50 -5.09 -22.73
CA LEU A 31 0.82 -5.54 -23.96
C LEU A 31 -0.55 -4.88 -24.17
N GLN A 32 -1.22 -4.45 -23.09
CA GLN A 32 -2.60 -3.98 -23.12
C GLN A 32 -2.73 -2.46 -23.09
N LEU A 33 -1.79 -1.77 -22.45
CA LEU A 33 -1.82 -0.32 -22.33
C LEU A 33 -1.12 0.39 -23.49
N THR A 34 -1.51 1.64 -23.74
CA THR A 34 -0.71 2.51 -24.62
C THR A 34 0.68 2.75 -23.99
N PRO A 35 1.74 2.96 -24.80
CA PRO A 35 3.08 3.20 -24.26
C PRO A 35 3.17 4.40 -23.29
N ARG A 36 2.28 5.39 -23.46
CA ARG A 36 2.17 6.53 -22.55
C ARG A 36 1.61 6.10 -21.19
N HIS A 37 0.48 5.38 -21.18
CA HIS A 37 -0.16 4.94 -19.95
C HIS A 37 0.68 3.90 -19.21
N TYR A 38 1.34 2.99 -19.93
CA TYR A 38 2.26 2.04 -19.31
C TYR A 38 3.40 2.75 -18.57
N ARG A 39 4.03 3.76 -19.20
CA ARG A 39 5.08 4.56 -18.54
C ARG A 39 4.54 5.35 -17.33
N MET A 40 3.37 5.96 -17.44
CA MET A 40 2.73 6.66 -16.32
C MET A 40 2.45 5.70 -15.15
N MET A 41 1.97 4.51 -15.44
CA MET A 41 1.65 3.50 -14.44
C MET A 41 2.93 2.98 -13.73
N THR A 42 3.95 2.61 -14.48
CA THR A 42 5.19 2.05 -13.92
C THR A 42 6.04 3.08 -13.19
N ALA A 43 6.04 4.34 -13.65
CA ALA A 43 6.69 5.46 -12.99
C ALA A 43 5.89 6.04 -11.81
N GLU A 44 4.66 5.55 -11.58
CA GLU A 44 3.74 6.12 -10.58
C GLU A 44 3.57 7.64 -10.72
N ASP A 45 3.40 8.08 -11.98
CA ASP A 45 3.35 9.49 -12.33
C ASP A 45 2.17 10.18 -11.62
N PRO A 46 2.41 11.22 -10.80
CA PRO A 46 1.35 11.94 -10.11
C PRO A 46 0.37 12.67 -11.03
N ALA A 47 0.67 12.77 -12.34
CA ALA A 47 -0.29 13.21 -13.34
C ALA A 47 -1.46 12.22 -13.54
N ALA A 48 -1.28 10.95 -13.21
CA ALA A 48 -2.38 10.01 -13.08
C ALA A 48 -3.12 10.30 -11.76
N ARG A 49 -4.44 10.45 -11.83
CA ARG A 49 -5.29 10.90 -10.71
C ARG A 49 -5.08 10.06 -9.45
N VAL A 50 -5.02 8.74 -9.59
CA VAL A 50 -4.82 7.82 -8.45
C VAL A 50 -3.47 8.06 -7.78
N TYR A 51 -2.39 8.16 -8.53
CA TYR A 51 -1.05 8.37 -7.93
C TYR A 51 -0.91 9.74 -7.29
N GLY A 52 -1.45 10.79 -7.92
CA GLY A 52 -1.47 12.13 -7.34
C GLY A 52 -2.27 12.20 -6.04
N ALA A 53 -3.44 11.54 -5.99
CA ALA A 53 -4.27 11.45 -4.79
C ALA A 53 -3.63 10.60 -3.70
N MET A 54 -3.06 9.45 -4.04
CA MET A 54 -2.35 8.59 -3.09
C MET A 54 -1.11 9.26 -2.52
N ARG A 55 -0.38 10.04 -3.30
CA ARG A 55 0.77 10.81 -2.81
C ARG A 55 0.37 11.77 -1.69
N ARG A 56 -0.71 12.54 -1.87
CA ARG A 56 -1.23 13.45 -0.83
C ARG A 56 -1.71 12.70 0.41
N PHE A 57 -2.38 11.57 0.20
CA PHE A 57 -2.83 10.70 1.29
C PHE A 57 -1.65 10.14 2.08
N GLU A 58 -0.60 9.64 1.42
CA GLU A 58 0.60 9.10 2.05
C GLU A 58 1.38 10.18 2.82
N GLU A 59 1.46 11.39 2.29
CA GLU A 59 2.08 12.53 2.97
C GLU A 59 1.35 12.83 4.29
N TYR A 60 0.03 12.92 4.25
CA TYR A 60 -0.79 13.11 5.45
C TYR A 60 -0.58 11.96 6.45
N LEU A 61 -0.72 10.73 5.99
CA LEU A 61 -0.57 9.54 6.83
C LEU A 61 0.80 9.49 7.53
N ARG A 62 1.88 9.74 6.79
CA ARG A 62 3.25 9.76 7.35
C ARG A 62 3.43 10.88 8.37
N THR A 63 2.95 12.07 8.08
CA THR A 63 3.02 13.20 9.00
C THR A 63 2.29 12.89 10.30
N ARG A 64 1.05 12.38 10.23
CA ARG A 64 0.27 12.05 11.43
C ARG A 64 0.89 10.90 12.23
N ILE A 65 1.45 9.89 11.59
CA ILE A 65 2.19 8.82 12.28
C ILE A 65 3.43 9.37 12.98
N ALA A 66 4.17 10.26 12.32
CA ALA A 66 5.37 10.88 12.88
C ALA A 66 5.04 11.77 14.08
N GLU A 67 3.97 12.57 14.02
CA GLU A 67 3.47 13.38 15.12
C GLU A 67 3.12 12.52 16.34
N LYS A 68 2.34 11.45 16.13
CA LYS A 68 1.98 10.50 17.20
C LYS A 68 3.20 9.83 17.83
N ARG A 69 4.20 9.51 17.03
CA ARG A 69 5.46 8.94 17.53
C ARG A 69 6.25 9.94 18.34
N ALA A 70 6.36 11.19 17.87
CA ALA A 70 7.04 12.27 18.58
C ALA A 70 6.36 12.57 19.93
N GLU A 71 5.03 12.63 19.95
CA GLU A 71 4.22 12.79 21.16
C GLU A 71 4.53 11.71 22.21
N LYS A 72 4.54 10.43 21.78
CA LYS A 72 4.87 9.29 22.63
C LYS A 72 6.29 9.34 23.19
N LEU A 73 7.24 9.82 22.39
CA LEU A 73 8.66 9.93 22.78
C LEU A 73 8.98 11.25 23.49
N LYS A 74 7.99 12.14 23.67
CA LYS A 74 8.16 13.49 24.21
C LYS A 74 9.25 14.30 23.49
N MET A 75 9.34 14.11 22.18
CA MET A 75 10.25 14.84 21.32
C MET A 75 9.56 16.06 20.72
N PRO A 76 10.29 17.19 20.51
CA PRO A 76 9.73 18.32 19.80
C PRO A 76 9.37 17.88 18.36
N ALA A 77 8.17 18.25 17.93
CA ALA A 77 7.65 17.95 16.61
C ALA A 77 7.36 19.28 15.90
N ASP A 78 8.14 19.57 14.89
CA ASP A 78 7.91 20.68 13.97
C ASP A 78 7.69 20.09 12.59
N PHE A 79 6.45 19.64 12.33
CA PHE A 79 6.04 19.08 11.05
C PHE A 79 5.24 20.15 10.30
N ALA A 80 5.54 20.31 9.00
CA ALA A 80 4.73 21.13 8.14
C ALA A 80 3.28 20.60 8.10
N GLU A 81 2.31 21.50 8.16
CA GLU A 81 0.90 21.12 8.02
C GLU A 81 0.65 20.54 6.62
N PRO A 82 0.04 19.34 6.51
CA PRO A 82 -0.31 18.76 5.23
C PRO A 82 -1.34 19.60 4.49
N GLU A 83 -1.24 19.65 3.16
CA GLU A 83 -2.19 20.38 2.31
C GLU A 83 -3.61 19.79 2.32
N ALA A 84 -3.75 18.51 2.65
CA ALA A 84 -5.03 17.81 2.66
C ALA A 84 -5.34 17.26 4.05
N PHE A 85 -6.63 17.08 4.35
CA PHE A 85 -7.12 16.52 5.60
C PHE A 85 -7.88 15.22 5.35
N TYR A 86 -7.55 14.18 6.12
CA TYR A 86 -8.17 12.86 6.04
C TYR A 86 -8.59 12.40 7.44
N GLY A 87 -9.85 12.70 7.81
CA GLY A 87 -10.40 12.38 9.12
C GLY A 87 -10.42 10.90 9.46
N GLU A 88 -10.55 10.05 8.45
CA GLU A 88 -10.47 8.59 8.59
C GLU A 88 -9.09 8.12 9.08
N VAL A 89 -8.03 8.81 8.70
CA VAL A 89 -6.67 8.52 9.19
C VAL A 89 -6.56 8.88 10.67
N ASP A 90 -7.02 10.06 11.06
CA ASP A 90 -6.97 10.51 12.46
C ASP A 90 -7.78 9.59 13.39
N ALA A 91 -8.96 9.18 12.95
CA ALA A 91 -9.79 8.23 13.68
C ALA A 91 -9.10 6.86 13.86
N ALA A 92 -8.45 6.36 12.81
CA ALA A 92 -7.74 5.09 12.85
C ALA A 92 -6.48 5.15 13.73
N LEU A 93 -5.70 6.22 13.66
CA LEU A 93 -4.45 6.37 14.42
C LEU A 93 -4.64 6.26 15.94
N GLY A 94 -5.78 6.69 16.47
CA GLY A 94 -6.13 6.51 17.87
C GLY A 94 -6.21 5.05 18.30
N GLN A 95 -6.66 4.17 17.41
CA GLN A 95 -6.78 2.73 17.63
C GLN A 95 -5.46 1.99 17.39
N LEU A 96 -4.65 2.45 16.44
CA LEU A 96 -3.39 1.80 16.06
C LEU A 96 -2.35 1.77 17.20
N ALA A 97 -2.42 2.70 18.16
CA ALA A 97 -1.48 2.78 19.27
C ALA A 97 -1.53 1.53 20.18
N GLN A 98 -2.65 0.80 20.21
CA GLN A 98 -2.87 -0.38 21.05
C GLN A 98 -2.52 -1.70 20.33
N LEU A 99 -2.26 -1.66 19.04
CA LEU A 99 -1.95 -2.85 18.23
C LEU A 99 -0.46 -3.19 18.31
N ASP A 100 -0.15 -4.46 18.12
CA ASP A 100 1.22 -4.89 17.90
C ASP A 100 1.78 -4.32 16.57
N PRO A 101 3.11 -4.34 16.35
CA PRO A 101 3.70 -3.76 15.15
C PRO A 101 3.18 -4.38 13.84
N ALA A 102 2.92 -5.69 13.81
CA ALA A 102 2.45 -6.39 12.61
C ALA A 102 0.97 -6.07 12.33
N GLU A 103 0.14 -6.04 13.36
CA GLU A 103 -1.27 -5.63 13.27
C GLU A 103 -1.39 -4.17 12.83
N ARG A 104 -0.51 -3.30 13.35
CA ARG A 104 -0.45 -1.89 12.97
C ARG A 104 -0.10 -1.71 11.50
N GLU A 105 0.89 -2.45 10.98
CA GLU A 105 1.23 -2.42 9.56
C GLU A 105 0.04 -2.84 8.70
N ARG A 106 -0.65 -3.92 9.06
CA ARG A 106 -1.85 -4.39 8.36
C ARG A 106 -2.99 -3.37 8.38
N ALA A 107 -3.21 -2.72 9.50
CA ALA A 107 -4.25 -1.70 9.63
C ALA A 107 -3.94 -0.46 8.78
N VAL A 108 -2.67 -0.04 8.72
CA VAL A 108 -2.23 1.05 7.83
C VAL A 108 -2.38 0.66 6.35
N ASP A 109 -2.03 -0.56 5.98
CA ASP A 109 -2.22 -1.03 4.60
C ASP A 109 -3.71 -1.14 4.24
N LEU A 110 -4.58 -1.45 5.20
CA LEU A 110 -6.03 -1.43 4.99
C LEU A 110 -6.57 -0.01 4.77
N LEU A 111 -6.02 1.01 5.43
CA LEU A 111 -6.36 2.41 5.16
C LEU A 111 -6.00 2.80 3.72
N ARG A 112 -4.82 2.39 3.26
CA ARG A 112 -4.38 2.59 1.86
C ARG A 112 -5.32 1.90 0.88
N TRP A 113 -5.70 0.67 1.19
CA TRP A 113 -6.60 -0.13 0.36
C TRP A 113 -7.98 0.53 0.22
N LYS A 114 -8.57 0.93 1.34
CA LYS A 114 -9.86 1.64 1.34
C LYS A 114 -9.81 2.95 0.55
N LYS A 115 -8.69 3.67 0.66
CA LYS A 115 -8.50 4.91 -0.12
C LYS A 115 -8.45 4.63 -1.62
N LEU A 116 -7.82 3.55 -2.04
CA LEU A 116 -7.81 3.12 -3.45
C LEU A 116 -9.21 2.72 -3.93
N ASP A 117 -10.00 2.02 -3.11
CA ASP A 117 -11.39 1.69 -3.43
C ASP A 117 -12.24 2.95 -3.61
N GLU A 118 -12.11 3.91 -2.72
CA GLU A 118 -12.79 5.20 -2.80
C GLU A 118 -12.43 5.98 -4.08
N LEU A 119 -11.15 5.99 -4.44
CA LEU A 119 -10.68 6.69 -5.62
C LEU A 119 -11.17 6.08 -6.94
N THR A 120 -11.50 4.79 -6.95
CA THR A 120 -11.85 4.06 -8.18
C THR A 120 -13.29 3.54 -8.18
N TRP A 121 -14.08 3.89 -7.18
CA TRP A 121 -15.43 3.35 -7.05
C TRP A 121 -16.36 3.64 -8.25
N ASN A 122 -16.10 4.71 -8.99
CA ASN A 122 -16.83 5.10 -10.21
C ASN A 122 -16.08 4.76 -11.52
N ASP A 123 -14.93 4.09 -11.44
CA ASP A 123 -14.08 3.81 -12.60
C ASP A 123 -13.56 2.36 -12.55
N GLU A 124 -14.49 1.42 -12.79
CA GLU A 124 -14.16 -0.01 -12.72
C GLU A 124 -13.32 -0.50 -13.90
N PHE A 125 -13.28 0.26 -15.02
CA PHE A 125 -12.66 -0.19 -16.28
C PHE A 125 -11.67 0.80 -16.87
N GLY A 126 -11.39 1.89 -16.19
CA GLY A 126 -10.51 2.95 -16.66
C GLY A 126 -9.04 2.75 -16.28
N PHE A 127 -8.23 3.70 -16.73
CA PHE A 127 -6.80 3.70 -16.41
C PHE A 127 -6.52 3.86 -14.92
N ASP A 128 -7.34 4.64 -14.21
CA ASP A 128 -7.22 4.82 -12.76
C ASP A 128 -7.44 3.51 -11.99
N HIS A 129 -8.37 2.67 -12.45
CA HIS A 129 -8.59 1.34 -11.88
C HIS A 129 -7.33 0.46 -12.01
N ILE A 130 -6.71 0.46 -13.18
CA ILE A 130 -5.47 -0.30 -13.43
C ILE A 130 -4.34 0.20 -12.54
N CYS A 131 -4.18 1.51 -12.39
CA CYS A 131 -3.19 2.11 -11.48
C CYS A 131 -3.45 1.72 -10.03
N ALA A 132 -4.70 1.78 -9.58
CA ALA A 132 -5.08 1.37 -8.23
C ALA A 132 -4.87 -0.13 -8.00
N TYR A 133 -5.20 -0.96 -8.99
CA TYR A 133 -4.95 -2.39 -8.94
C TYR A 133 -3.46 -2.70 -8.73
N ARG A 134 -2.58 -2.03 -9.48
CA ARG A 134 -1.13 -2.18 -9.31
C ARG A 134 -0.66 -1.85 -7.89
N VAL A 135 -1.17 -0.77 -7.30
CA VAL A 135 -0.83 -0.40 -5.91
C VAL A 135 -1.35 -1.44 -4.92
N LYS A 136 -2.59 -1.90 -5.08
CA LYS A 136 -3.17 -2.98 -4.24
C LYS A 136 -2.37 -4.27 -4.36
N LEU A 137 -1.97 -4.64 -5.58
CA LEU A 137 -1.14 -5.82 -5.83
C LEU A 137 0.19 -5.74 -5.08
N ARG A 138 0.87 -4.59 -5.12
CA ARG A 138 2.10 -4.36 -4.36
C ARG A 138 1.89 -4.45 -2.84
N LEU A 139 0.77 -3.93 -2.34
CA LEU A 139 0.41 -4.07 -0.92
C LEU A 139 0.17 -5.55 -0.54
N ALA A 140 -0.52 -6.30 -1.39
CA ALA A 140 -0.78 -7.72 -1.16
C ALA A 140 0.50 -8.57 -1.24
N GLU A 141 1.42 -8.26 -2.15
CA GLU A 141 2.69 -8.96 -2.28
C GLU A 141 3.58 -8.86 -1.03
N LYS A 142 3.45 -7.81 -0.23
CA LYS A 142 4.16 -7.71 1.05
C LYS A 142 3.89 -8.91 1.97
N TYR A 143 2.71 -9.53 1.84
CA TYR A 143 2.30 -10.66 2.67
C TYR A 143 2.65 -12.02 2.06
N ARG A 144 3.13 -12.04 0.80
CA ARG A 144 3.62 -13.25 0.16
C ARG A 144 4.84 -13.80 0.92
N GLY A 145 4.72 -15.02 1.45
CA GLY A 145 5.78 -15.65 2.23
C GLY A 145 5.96 -15.14 3.66
N ARG A 146 5.15 -14.19 4.12
CA ARG A 146 5.09 -13.78 5.52
C ARG A 146 4.19 -14.72 6.33
N ASP A 147 4.56 -16.00 6.35
CA ASP A 147 3.99 -16.96 7.28
C ASP A 147 4.69 -16.82 8.65
N ALA A 148 3.92 -16.82 9.73
CA ALA A 148 4.45 -16.74 11.09
C ALA A 148 5.46 -17.87 11.40
N GLY A 149 5.27 -19.06 10.79
CA GLY A 149 6.19 -20.20 10.89
C GLY A 149 7.54 -19.92 10.22
N THR A 150 7.55 -19.27 9.08
CA THR A 150 8.78 -18.91 8.35
C THR A 150 9.56 -17.84 9.08
N GLY A 151 8.90 -16.79 9.59
CA GLY A 151 9.53 -15.72 10.37
C GLY A 151 10.19 -16.28 11.65
N ARG A 152 9.54 -17.20 12.34
CA ARG A 152 10.07 -17.86 13.54
C ARG A 152 11.29 -18.71 13.23
N LYS A 153 11.29 -19.48 12.13
CA LYS A 153 12.43 -20.27 11.68
C LYS A 153 13.65 -19.40 11.35
N PHE A 154 13.45 -18.25 10.67
CA PHE A 154 14.53 -17.31 10.40
C PHE A 154 15.09 -16.71 11.68
N PHE A 155 14.27 -16.31 12.63
CA PHE A 155 14.69 -15.79 13.92
C PHE A 155 15.48 -16.84 14.71
N ASP A 156 14.97 -18.06 14.82
CA ASP A 156 15.64 -19.16 15.54
C ASP A 156 17.00 -19.50 14.89
N SER A 157 17.10 -19.46 13.55
CA SER A 157 18.35 -19.69 12.83
C SER A 157 19.36 -18.58 13.07
N ALA A 158 18.92 -17.32 13.10
CA ALA A 158 19.78 -16.17 13.39
C ALA A 158 20.32 -16.19 14.83
N VAL A 159 19.44 -16.55 15.80
CA VAL A 159 19.83 -16.69 17.22
C VAL A 159 20.85 -17.81 17.41
N ARG A 160 20.68 -18.97 16.75
CA ARG A 160 21.66 -20.08 16.80
C ARG A 160 23.01 -19.67 16.21
N ALA A 161 23.02 -19.00 15.05
CA ALA A 161 24.25 -18.53 14.43
C ALA A 161 25.01 -17.52 15.29
N MET A 162 24.32 -16.71 16.11
CA MET A 162 24.95 -15.80 17.08
C MET A 162 25.48 -16.53 18.33
N ALA A 163 24.87 -17.66 18.72
CA ALA A 163 25.30 -18.43 19.90
C ALA A 163 26.51 -19.34 19.62
N GLU A 164 26.82 -19.58 18.35
CA GLU A 164 27.97 -20.41 17.91
C GLU A 164 29.25 -19.60 17.63
N GLN A 165 29.22 -18.27 17.84
CA GLN A 165 30.40 -17.36 17.74
C GLN A 165 30.90 -16.99 19.13
#